data_5df49da6a49967ad730257838d23c6cb
#
_entry.id   5df49da6a49967ad730257838d23c6cb
#
_cell.length_a   1.000
_cell.length_b   1.000
_cell.length_c   1.000
_cell.angle_alpha   90.00
_cell.angle_beta   90.00
_cell.angle_gamma   90.00
#
_symmetry.space_group_name_H-M   'P 1'
#
loop_
_entity.id
_entity.type
_entity.pdbx_description
1 polymer ?
#
loop_
_entity_poly.entity_id
_entity_poly.type
_entity_poly.pdbx_seq_one_letter_code
_entity_poly.pdbx_strand_id
1 'polypeptide(L)'
;MGKNNNVWVRYFRDKRRFADLFNGVCFQGKQVLRPEYLTEGSEVYEGIGGTEPVSSDNKKVASGIRDIKMCYGDKEIFRLLAVEDQDTVDYSMAFRCMRYDTMEYGRQLDDLHKKNEAKGDYANWDEKICRMKKSDRLIPVYTLCLYHGDRKWDGPRSLKDMMDFGDDEDGMSSLFVDYRFLLFCLNEEADLNVFRTEIKQLFQICVIARIKRVCGK
;
A
#
# COMPACT_ATOMS: atom_id res chain seq x y z
N MET A 1 -13.75 -3.39 -13.93
CA MET A 1 -13.41 -3.90 -12.59
C MET A 1 -14.40 -4.99 -12.23
N GLY A 2 -13.94 -6.23 -12.12
CA GLY A 2 -14.79 -7.40 -12.01
C GLY A 2 -15.36 -7.58 -10.60
N LYS A 3 -16.54 -8.18 -10.53
CA LYS A 3 -17.28 -8.52 -9.29
C LYS A 3 -16.52 -9.46 -8.32
N ASN A 4 -15.37 -10.00 -8.70
CA ASN A 4 -14.60 -10.95 -7.87
C ASN A 4 -13.71 -10.28 -6.80
N ASN A 5 -13.32 -9.01 -6.97
CA ASN A 5 -12.50 -8.28 -5.98
C ASN A 5 -13.18 -8.16 -4.60
N ASN A 6 -14.49 -8.27 -4.54
CA ASN A 6 -15.20 -8.09 -3.27
C ASN A 6 -15.02 -9.24 -2.26
N VAL A 7 -14.66 -10.47 -2.69
CA VAL A 7 -14.57 -11.62 -1.76
C VAL A 7 -13.29 -11.57 -0.94
N TRP A 8 -12.14 -11.36 -1.59
CA TRP A 8 -10.84 -11.24 -0.93
C TRP A 8 -10.78 -10.01 -0.03
N VAL A 9 -11.23 -8.86 -0.54
CA VAL A 9 -11.35 -7.62 0.22
C VAL A 9 -12.20 -7.82 1.48
N ARG A 10 -13.39 -8.43 1.35
CA ARG A 10 -14.24 -8.75 2.50
C ARG A 10 -13.58 -9.73 3.47
N TYR A 11 -12.87 -10.72 2.96
CA TYR A 11 -12.18 -11.71 3.77
C TYR A 11 -11.07 -11.09 4.61
N PHE A 12 -10.26 -10.21 4.03
CA PHE A 12 -9.15 -9.56 4.72
C PHE A 12 -9.54 -8.30 5.49
N ARG A 13 -10.79 -7.86 5.48
CA ARG A 13 -11.28 -6.83 6.42
C ARG A 13 -11.37 -7.33 7.86
N ASP A 14 -11.40 -8.64 8.09
CA ASP A 14 -11.25 -9.19 9.43
C ASP A 14 -9.85 -8.88 9.98
N LYS A 15 -9.80 -8.22 11.12
CA LYS A 15 -8.55 -7.72 11.73
C LYS A 15 -7.55 -8.82 12.06
N ARG A 16 -8.00 -10.03 12.42
CA ARG A 16 -7.13 -11.16 12.73
C ARG A 16 -6.46 -11.68 11.48
N ARG A 17 -7.22 -11.81 10.38
CA ARG A 17 -6.71 -12.22 9.08
C ARG A 17 -5.80 -11.17 8.49
N PHE A 18 -6.16 -9.89 8.60
CA PHE A 18 -5.30 -8.80 8.14
C PHE A 18 -3.96 -8.78 8.87
N ALA A 19 -3.99 -8.87 10.21
CA ALA A 19 -2.76 -8.96 11.00
C ALA A 19 -1.93 -10.19 10.64
N ASP A 20 -2.57 -11.35 10.47
CA ASP A 20 -1.90 -12.59 10.13
C ASP A 20 -1.27 -12.55 8.73
N LEU A 21 -1.94 -11.93 7.75
CA LEU A 21 -1.38 -11.71 6.42
C LEU A 21 -0.05 -10.93 6.51
N PHE A 22 -0.05 -9.77 7.17
CA PHE A 22 1.17 -8.99 7.35
C PHE A 22 2.22 -9.70 8.19
N ASN A 23 1.82 -10.36 9.27
CA ASN A 23 2.73 -11.12 10.12
C ASN A 23 3.40 -12.27 9.37
N GLY A 24 2.65 -12.99 8.54
CA GLY A 24 3.19 -14.05 7.70
C GLY A 24 4.16 -13.51 6.65
N VAL A 25 3.70 -12.54 5.85
CA VAL A 25 4.47 -12.04 4.71
C VAL A 25 5.70 -11.23 5.13
N CYS A 26 5.55 -10.32 6.10
CA CYS A 26 6.60 -9.36 6.43
C CYS A 26 7.48 -9.81 7.61
N PHE A 27 6.97 -10.68 8.47
CA PHE A 27 7.63 -11.04 9.73
C PHE A 27 7.79 -12.55 9.93
N GLN A 28 7.61 -13.35 8.88
CA GLN A 28 7.79 -14.82 8.91
C GLN A 28 6.97 -15.48 10.04
N GLY A 29 5.73 -15.02 10.23
CA GLY A 29 4.81 -15.53 11.25
C GLY A 29 5.02 -15.02 12.66
N LYS A 30 6.03 -14.15 12.90
CA LYS A 30 6.16 -13.44 14.20
C LYS A 30 4.98 -12.50 14.37
N GLN A 31 4.34 -12.54 15.54
CA GLN A 31 3.13 -11.76 15.84
C GLN A 31 3.49 -10.31 16.24
N VAL A 32 3.95 -9.55 15.24
CA VAL A 32 4.31 -8.12 15.37
C VAL A 32 3.05 -7.25 15.37
N LEU A 33 2.13 -7.54 14.44
CA LEU A 33 0.83 -6.87 14.41
C LEU A 33 -0.18 -7.66 15.25
N ARG A 34 -0.88 -6.97 16.12
CA ARG A 34 -1.93 -7.51 16.98
C ARG A 34 -3.28 -6.98 16.52
N PRO A 35 -4.28 -7.85 16.30
CA PRO A 35 -5.58 -7.45 15.75
C PRO A 35 -6.31 -6.37 16.56
N GLU A 36 -6.12 -6.37 17.89
CA GLU A 36 -6.74 -5.43 18.82
C GLU A 36 -6.33 -3.97 18.61
N TYR A 37 -5.15 -3.75 18.01
CA TYR A 37 -4.64 -2.41 17.69
C TYR A 37 -4.94 -1.96 16.26
N LEU A 38 -5.65 -2.76 15.47
CA LEU A 38 -6.09 -2.39 14.14
C LEU A 38 -7.45 -1.70 14.17
N THR A 39 -7.56 -0.62 13.40
CA THR A 39 -8.82 0.09 13.13
C THR A 39 -8.95 0.33 11.63
N GLU A 40 -10.18 0.30 11.10
CA GLU A 40 -10.40 0.58 9.68
C GLU A 40 -10.07 2.03 9.36
N GLY A 41 -9.37 2.24 8.23
CA GLY A 41 -9.07 3.56 7.68
C GLY A 41 -9.93 3.86 6.45
N SER A 42 -10.07 5.13 6.10
CA SER A 42 -10.73 5.52 4.84
C SER A 42 -9.88 5.08 3.65
N GLU A 43 -10.49 4.35 2.72
CA GLU A 43 -9.88 3.82 1.51
C GLU A 43 -9.97 4.80 0.33
N VAL A 44 -10.82 5.82 0.44
CA VAL A 44 -11.11 6.79 -0.61
C VAL A 44 -10.23 8.02 -0.44
N TYR A 45 -9.60 8.44 -1.54
CA TYR A 45 -8.82 9.66 -1.65
C TYR A 45 -9.51 10.58 -2.64
N GLU A 46 -10.01 11.73 -2.17
CA GLU A 46 -10.65 12.75 -2.99
C GLU A 46 -9.87 14.07 -2.89
N GLY A 47 -9.56 14.67 -4.03
CA GLY A 47 -9.07 16.04 -4.11
C GLY A 47 -7.73 16.32 -3.45
N ILE A 48 -6.85 15.33 -3.32
CA ILE A 48 -5.54 15.52 -2.69
C ILE A 48 -4.55 16.07 -3.73
N GLY A 49 -4.10 17.26 -3.50
CA GLY A 49 -3.11 17.98 -4.28
C GLY A 49 -3.45 19.45 -4.32
N GLY A 50 -2.81 20.26 -3.48
CA GLY A 50 -2.98 21.72 -3.41
C GLY A 50 -2.43 22.43 -4.65
N THR A 51 -2.94 22.11 -5.82
CA THR A 51 -2.84 22.94 -7.00
C THR A 51 -4.14 23.71 -7.14
N GLU A 52 -4.04 25.03 -7.07
CA GLU A 52 -5.09 25.99 -7.40
C GLU A 52 -5.92 25.52 -8.60
N PRO A 53 -7.24 25.79 -8.64
CA PRO A 53 -8.10 25.33 -9.71
C PRO A 53 -7.69 26.02 -11.02
N VAL A 54 -6.99 25.28 -11.89
CA VAL A 54 -6.85 25.68 -13.28
C VAL A 54 -8.20 25.45 -13.95
N SER A 55 -8.88 26.55 -14.25
CA SER A 55 -10.06 26.74 -15.11
C SER A 55 -11.08 25.60 -15.23
N SER A 56 -12.33 26.03 -15.23
CA SER A 56 -13.62 25.40 -14.98
C SER A 56 -14.07 24.18 -15.80
N ASP A 57 -13.29 23.57 -16.68
CA ASP A 57 -13.85 22.55 -17.59
C ASP A 57 -13.23 21.15 -17.59
N ASN A 58 -12.18 20.88 -16.80
CA ASN A 58 -11.62 19.52 -16.67
C ASN A 58 -11.02 19.25 -15.28
N LYS A 59 -11.84 19.27 -14.25
CA LYS A 59 -11.46 18.76 -12.93
C LYS A 59 -11.33 17.24 -12.95
N LYS A 60 -10.23 16.70 -13.45
CA LYS A 60 -9.76 15.38 -13.00
C LYS A 60 -9.18 15.55 -11.61
N VAL A 61 -10.02 15.57 -10.60
CA VAL A 61 -9.62 15.42 -9.21
C VAL A 61 -8.86 14.09 -9.13
N ALA A 62 -7.62 14.14 -8.65
CA ALA A 62 -6.87 12.92 -8.41
C ALA A 62 -7.66 12.11 -7.37
N SER A 63 -8.32 11.06 -7.81
CA SER A 63 -9.06 10.14 -6.96
C SER A 63 -8.39 8.78 -6.99
N GLY A 64 -8.38 8.10 -5.88
CA GLY A 64 -7.88 6.74 -5.78
C GLY A 64 -8.67 5.99 -4.72
N ILE A 65 -8.86 4.71 -4.95
CA ILE A 65 -9.51 3.82 -3.98
C ILE A 65 -8.56 2.67 -3.75
N ARG A 66 -8.15 2.47 -2.50
CA ARG A 66 -7.43 1.27 -2.06
C ARG A 66 -8.42 0.15 -1.78
N ASP A 67 -7.98 -1.08 -1.96
CA ASP A 67 -8.83 -2.22 -1.67
C ASP A 67 -9.08 -2.36 -0.16
N ILE A 68 -8.02 -2.29 0.66
CA ILE A 68 -8.15 -2.30 2.13
C ILE A 68 -7.11 -1.37 2.74
N LYS A 69 -7.53 -0.59 3.72
CA LYS A 69 -6.66 0.25 4.55
C LYS A 69 -7.00 0.09 6.01
N MET A 70 -5.98 -0.14 6.83
CA MET A 70 -6.11 -0.18 8.28
C MET A 70 -5.07 0.71 8.95
N CYS A 71 -5.47 1.34 10.04
CA CYS A 71 -4.59 2.06 10.94
C CYS A 71 -4.17 1.11 12.06
N TYR A 72 -2.88 1.00 12.31
CA TYR A 72 -2.34 0.24 13.44
C TYR A 72 -1.80 1.22 14.47
N GLY A 73 -2.30 1.14 15.69
CA GLY A 73 -1.86 2.00 16.78
C GLY A 73 -1.63 1.19 18.04
N ASP A 74 -0.35 1.03 18.46
CA ASP A 74 0.03 0.48 19.75
C ASP A 74 0.76 1.58 20.54
N LYS A 75 0.11 2.08 21.59
CA LYS A 75 0.59 3.17 22.46
C LYS A 75 0.86 4.46 21.67
N GLU A 76 2.14 4.74 21.38
CA GLU A 76 2.58 5.95 20.65
C GLU A 76 2.97 5.67 19.20
N ILE A 77 2.92 4.40 18.78
CA ILE A 77 3.36 4.01 17.44
C ILE A 77 2.14 3.85 16.53
N PHE A 78 2.04 4.71 15.51
CA PHE A 78 1.02 4.62 14.48
C PHE A 78 1.63 4.17 13.16
N ARG A 79 0.90 3.35 12.41
CA ARG A 79 1.26 2.89 11.06
C ARG A 79 0.01 2.78 10.21
N LEU A 80 0.14 3.02 8.93
CA LEU A 80 -0.91 2.77 7.96
C LEU A 80 -0.53 1.55 7.14
N LEU A 81 -1.43 0.59 7.07
CA LEU A 81 -1.26 -0.67 6.38
C LEU A 81 -2.33 -0.77 5.29
N ALA A 82 -1.91 -1.10 4.08
CA ALA A 82 -2.82 -1.26 2.96
C ALA A 82 -2.57 -2.57 2.23
N VAL A 83 -3.63 -3.18 1.70
CA VAL A 83 -3.57 -4.35 0.83
C VAL A 83 -4.20 -4.00 -0.50
N GLU A 84 -3.49 -4.29 -1.58
CA GLU A 84 -3.97 -4.26 -2.96
C GLU A 84 -4.18 -5.70 -3.42
N ASP A 85 -5.41 -6.05 -3.75
CA ASP A 85 -5.81 -7.39 -4.16
C ASP A 85 -5.76 -7.54 -5.69
N GLN A 86 -4.94 -8.48 -6.19
CA GLN A 86 -4.66 -8.60 -7.62
C GLN A 86 -4.82 -10.04 -8.12
N ASP A 87 -5.65 -10.22 -9.13
CA ASP A 87 -5.85 -11.49 -9.85
C ASP A 87 -5.10 -11.54 -11.19
N THR A 88 -4.65 -10.40 -11.68
CA THR A 88 -3.88 -10.25 -12.92
C THR A 88 -2.59 -9.49 -12.65
N VAL A 89 -1.56 -9.73 -13.48
CA VAL A 89 -0.32 -8.95 -13.39
C VAL A 89 -0.59 -7.52 -13.85
N ASP A 90 -0.37 -6.57 -12.98
CA ASP A 90 -0.43 -5.14 -13.29
C ASP A 90 1.00 -4.61 -13.46
N TYR A 91 1.39 -4.36 -14.72
CA TYR A 91 2.72 -3.85 -15.05
C TYR A 91 2.95 -2.41 -14.57
N SER A 92 1.93 -1.72 -14.09
CA SER A 92 2.02 -0.39 -13.47
C SER A 92 1.97 -0.43 -11.95
N MET A 93 2.04 -1.60 -11.31
CA MET A 93 1.75 -1.79 -9.89
C MET A 93 2.65 -0.95 -8.97
N ALA A 94 3.95 -0.86 -9.27
CA ALA A 94 4.87 -0.07 -8.47
C ALA A 94 4.48 1.42 -8.47
N PHE A 95 4.15 1.97 -9.63
CA PHE A 95 3.66 3.35 -9.75
C PHE A 95 2.30 3.53 -9.07
N ARG A 96 1.39 2.56 -9.18
CA ARG A 96 0.07 2.60 -8.55
C ARG A 96 0.17 2.65 -7.03
N CYS A 97 1.02 1.79 -6.45
CA CYS A 97 1.29 1.80 -5.00
C CYS A 97 1.91 3.12 -4.56
N MET A 98 2.95 3.60 -5.26
CA MET A 98 3.59 4.88 -4.99
C MET A 98 2.59 6.04 -5.02
N ARG A 99 1.72 6.07 -6.02
CA ARG A 99 0.67 7.10 -6.14
C ARG A 99 -0.25 7.10 -4.92
N TYR A 100 -0.71 5.94 -4.48
CA TYR A 100 -1.57 5.84 -3.31
C TYR A 100 -0.86 6.24 -2.02
N ASP A 101 0.40 5.84 -1.85
CA ASP A 101 1.18 6.25 -0.68
C ASP A 101 1.42 7.77 -0.68
N THR A 102 1.70 8.36 -1.85
CA THR A 102 1.84 9.82 -2.01
C THR A 102 0.53 10.55 -1.67
N MET A 103 -0.61 10.03 -2.11
CA MET A 103 -1.92 10.60 -1.75
C MET A 103 -2.17 10.56 -0.24
N GLU A 104 -1.78 9.47 0.42
CA GLU A 104 -1.90 9.38 1.88
C GLU A 104 -0.98 10.36 2.60
N TYR A 105 0.27 10.49 2.17
CA TYR A 105 1.18 11.49 2.75
C TYR A 105 0.70 12.92 2.49
N GLY A 106 0.12 13.20 1.31
CA GLY A 106 -0.52 14.48 1.02
C GLY A 106 -1.65 14.80 1.99
N ARG A 107 -2.55 13.83 2.25
CA ARG A 107 -3.62 13.98 3.23
C ARG A 107 -3.08 14.26 4.64
N GLN A 108 -2.04 13.55 5.07
CA GLN A 108 -1.41 13.78 6.38
C GLN A 108 -0.80 15.18 6.48
N LEU A 109 -0.15 15.66 5.41
CA LEU A 109 0.38 17.02 5.35
C LEU A 109 -0.72 18.07 5.46
N ASP A 110 -1.82 17.90 4.70
CA ASP A 110 -2.95 18.81 4.75
C ASP A 110 -3.58 18.87 6.16
N ASP A 111 -3.71 17.73 6.82
CA ASP A 111 -4.22 17.65 8.20
C ASP A 111 -3.27 18.35 9.20
N LEU A 112 -1.95 18.17 9.04
CA LEU A 112 -0.92 18.86 9.84
C LEU A 112 -0.95 20.37 9.61
N HIS A 113 -1.06 20.83 8.37
CA HIS A 113 -1.14 22.24 8.01
C HIS A 113 -2.35 22.89 8.68
N LYS A 114 -3.54 22.29 8.55
CA LYS A 114 -4.77 22.79 9.21
C LYS A 114 -4.63 22.85 10.72
N LYS A 115 -4.08 21.79 11.33
CA LYS A 115 -3.84 21.71 12.77
C LYS A 115 -2.87 22.79 13.27
N ASN A 116 -1.76 23.00 12.53
CA ASN A 116 -0.74 23.98 12.91
C ASN A 116 -1.23 25.42 12.70
N GLU A 117 -1.95 25.69 11.60
CA GLU A 117 -2.59 27.01 11.39
C GLU A 117 -3.58 27.34 12.50
N ALA A 118 -4.43 26.38 12.90
CA ALA A 118 -5.40 26.60 13.98
C ALA A 118 -4.74 26.91 15.33
N LYS A 119 -3.53 26.34 15.58
CA LYS A 119 -2.78 26.61 16.82
C LYS A 119 -1.96 27.90 16.76
N GLY A 120 -1.38 28.21 15.60
CA GLY A 120 -0.54 29.40 15.39
C GLY A 120 0.76 29.45 16.19
N ASP A 121 1.17 28.32 16.81
CA ASP A 121 2.29 28.22 17.76
C ASP A 121 3.61 27.79 17.07
N TYR A 122 3.96 28.45 15.96
CA TYR A 122 5.21 28.20 15.24
C TYR A 122 6.41 28.79 15.99
N ALA A 123 7.50 28.04 16.07
CA ALA A 123 8.72 28.46 16.74
C ALA A 123 9.52 29.52 15.94
N ASN A 124 9.38 29.55 14.62
CA ASN A 124 10.12 30.45 13.72
C ASN A 124 9.36 30.69 12.41
N TRP A 125 9.93 31.56 11.57
CA TRP A 125 9.35 31.95 10.29
C TRP A 125 9.29 30.79 9.28
N ASP A 126 10.28 29.91 9.27
CA ASP A 126 10.35 28.77 8.34
C ASP A 126 9.19 27.79 8.61
N GLU A 127 8.96 27.47 9.86
CA GLU A 127 7.81 26.64 10.27
C GLU A 127 6.47 27.26 9.84
N LYS A 128 6.36 28.59 9.96
CA LYS A 128 5.16 29.33 9.57
C LYS A 128 4.93 29.30 8.06
N ILE A 129 6.00 29.50 7.26
CA ILE A 129 5.92 29.46 5.79
C ILE A 129 5.53 28.06 5.29
N CYS A 130 6.21 27.01 5.77
CA CYS A 130 5.92 25.64 5.35
C CYS A 130 4.71 25.02 6.07
N ARG A 131 4.13 25.71 7.06
CA ARG A 131 3.01 25.26 7.89
C ARG A 131 3.26 23.92 8.60
N MET A 132 4.52 23.58 8.76
CA MET A 132 5.00 22.33 9.36
C MET A 132 6.06 22.63 10.42
N LYS A 133 5.93 22.06 11.60
CA LYS A 133 6.90 22.24 12.69
C LYS A 133 8.07 21.27 12.50
N LYS A 134 9.25 21.64 12.94
CA LYS A 134 10.42 20.76 12.96
C LYS A 134 10.18 19.44 13.70
N SER A 135 9.28 19.45 14.67
CA SER A 135 8.88 18.26 15.45
C SER A 135 7.83 17.39 14.79
N ASP A 136 7.11 17.89 13.77
CA ASP A 136 6.07 17.12 13.09
C ASP A 136 6.66 15.91 12.38
N ARG A 137 5.88 14.84 12.34
CA ARG A 137 6.25 13.60 11.63
C ARG A 137 5.03 13.05 10.91
N LEU A 138 5.26 12.48 9.73
CA LEU A 138 4.25 11.70 9.02
C LEU A 138 4.22 10.26 9.56
N ILE A 139 3.06 9.67 9.47
CA ILE A 139 2.83 8.26 9.81
C ILE A 139 3.27 7.42 8.61
N PRO A 140 4.18 6.44 8.77
CA PRO A 140 4.62 5.61 7.66
C PRO A 140 3.49 4.75 7.10
N VAL A 141 3.46 4.63 5.78
CA VAL A 141 2.52 3.79 5.02
C VAL A 141 3.25 2.55 4.53
N TYR A 142 2.62 1.39 4.67
CA TYR A 142 3.11 0.11 4.17
C TYR A 142 2.05 -0.51 3.26
N THR A 143 2.36 -0.65 1.98
CA THR A 143 1.45 -1.22 0.98
C THR A 143 1.91 -2.61 0.59
N LEU A 144 1.02 -3.60 0.78
CA LEU A 144 1.20 -5.00 0.38
C LEU A 144 0.30 -5.30 -0.82
N CYS A 145 0.90 -5.70 -1.93
CA CYS A 145 0.18 -6.29 -3.05
C CYS A 145 0.08 -7.80 -2.83
N LEU A 146 -1.14 -8.31 -2.69
CA LEU A 146 -1.46 -9.72 -2.64
C LEU A 146 -1.83 -10.19 -4.05
N TYR A 147 -0.91 -10.89 -4.70
CA TYR A 147 -1.15 -11.45 -6.02
C TYR A 147 -1.55 -12.93 -5.91
N HIS A 148 -2.73 -13.24 -6.40
CA HIS A 148 -3.29 -14.59 -6.38
C HIS A 148 -3.65 -15.12 -7.79
N GLY A 149 -3.17 -14.46 -8.84
CA GLY A 149 -3.41 -14.86 -10.23
C GLY A 149 -2.80 -16.21 -10.61
N ASP A 150 -3.26 -16.77 -11.71
CA ASP A 150 -2.83 -18.10 -12.18
C ASP A 150 -1.40 -18.11 -12.78
N ARG A 151 -0.95 -16.99 -13.38
CA ARG A 151 0.39 -16.86 -13.97
C ARG A 151 1.41 -16.43 -12.91
N LYS A 152 2.69 -16.75 -13.11
CA LYS A 152 3.75 -16.17 -12.29
C LYS A 152 3.77 -14.65 -12.48
N TRP A 153 4.16 -13.95 -11.42
CA TRP A 153 4.37 -12.52 -11.52
C TRP A 153 5.60 -12.22 -12.36
N ASP A 154 5.40 -11.58 -13.51
CA ASP A 154 6.44 -11.13 -14.43
C ASP A 154 6.48 -9.58 -14.55
N GLY A 155 5.71 -8.90 -13.71
CA GLY A 155 5.67 -7.45 -13.67
C GLY A 155 6.77 -6.82 -12.80
N PRO A 156 6.92 -5.48 -12.86
CA PRO A 156 7.85 -4.72 -12.03
C PRO A 156 7.65 -4.99 -10.53
N ARG A 157 8.73 -5.07 -9.77
CA ARG A 157 8.74 -5.19 -8.30
C ARG A 157 9.14 -3.88 -7.62
N SER A 158 9.61 -2.92 -8.41
CA SER A 158 9.96 -1.58 -7.97
C SER A 158 9.69 -0.57 -9.07
N LEU A 159 9.73 0.71 -8.72
CA LEU A 159 9.63 1.78 -9.71
C LEU A 159 10.84 1.78 -10.67
N LYS A 160 12.01 1.40 -10.16
CA LYS A 160 13.23 1.30 -10.97
C LYS A 160 13.06 0.32 -12.13
N ASP A 161 12.34 -0.79 -11.91
CA ASP A 161 12.08 -1.80 -12.95
C ASP A 161 11.20 -1.27 -14.10
N MET A 162 10.57 -0.10 -13.91
CA MET A 162 9.72 0.56 -14.91
C MET A 162 10.44 1.70 -15.66
N MET A 163 11.69 2.04 -15.25
CA MET A 163 12.42 3.17 -15.81
C MET A 163 13.29 2.71 -16.99
N ASP A 164 13.39 3.57 -17.97
CA ASP A 164 14.36 3.46 -19.04
C ASP A 164 15.58 4.36 -18.73
N PHE A 165 16.71 3.76 -18.46
CA PHE A 165 17.96 4.43 -18.21
C PHE A 165 18.89 4.45 -19.45
N GLY A 166 18.43 3.94 -20.59
CA GLY A 166 19.28 3.75 -21.76
C GLY A 166 20.48 2.85 -21.43
N ASP A 167 21.64 3.17 -21.99
CA ASP A 167 22.87 2.39 -21.76
C ASP A 167 23.54 2.71 -20.40
N ASP A 168 23.02 3.69 -19.64
CA ASP A 168 23.50 4.13 -18.32
C ASP A 168 25.03 4.35 -18.22
N GLU A 169 25.65 4.73 -19.33
CA GLU A 169 27.11 4.95 -19.39
C GLU A 169 27.58 6.08 -18.44
N ASP A 170 26.69 7.02 -18.12
CA ASP A 170 26.92 8.13 -17.21
C ASP A 170 26.65 7.78 -15.73
N GLY A 171 26.13 6.61 -15.44
CA GLY A 171 25.81 6.15 -14.09
C GLY A 171 24.63 6.85 -13.41
N MET A 172 23.79 7.57 -14.16
CA MET A 172 22.65 8.32 -13.63
C MET A 172 21.64 7.42 -12.91
N SER A 173 21.52 6.14 -13.27
CA SER A 173 20.64 5.18 -12.58
C SER A 173 20.98 5.04 -11.09
N SER A 174 22.22 5.31 -10.70
CA SER A 174 22.66 5.24 -9.30
C SER A 174 22.08 6.35 -8.43
N LEU A 175 21.69 7.47 -9.03
CA LEU A 175 21.07 8.62 -8.35
C LEU A 175 19.56 8.46 -8.21
N PHE A 176 18.96 7.49 -8.89
CA PHE A 176 17.52 7.27 -8.84
C PHE A 176 17.10 6.70 -7.48
N VAL A 177 16.19 7.40 -6.79
CA VAL A 177 15.60 6.92 -5.55
C VAL A 177 14.46 5.97 -5.87
N ASP A 178 14.71 4.69 -5.66
CA ASP A 178 13.75 3.64 -6.00
C ASP A 178 12.61 3.58 -4.98
N TYR A 179 11.39 3.41 -5.48
CA TYR A 179 10.22 3.08 -4.68
C TYR A 179 9.92 1.58 -4.80
N ARG A 180 9.86 0.89 -3.66
CA ARG A 180 9.52 -0.53 -3.58
C ARG A 180 8.25 -0.74 -2.78
N PHE A 181 7.41 -1.65 -3.23
CA PHE A 181 6.23 -2.09 -2.49
C PHE A 181 6.40 -3.55 -2.03
N LEU A 182 5.61 -3.97 -1.05
CA LEU A 182 5.61 -5.36 -0.61
C LEU A 182 4.77 -6.18 -1.59
N LEU A 183 5.36 -7.22 -2.18
CA LEU A 183 4.66 -8.13 -3.08
C LEU A 183 4.66 -9.53 -2.50
N PHE A 184 3.48 -10.10 -2.33
CA PHE A 184 3.29 -11.50 -1.99
C PHE A 184 2.56 -12.21 -3.13
N CYS A 185 3.25 -13.16 -3.76
CA CYS A 185 2.71 -13.97 -4.85
C CYS A 185 2.32 -15.34 -4.31
N LEU A 186 1.02 -15.62 -4.24
CA LEU A 186 0.52 -16.92 -3.77
C LEU A 186 0.97 -18.09 -4.65
N ASN A 187 1.35 -17.81 -5.88
CA ASN A 187 1.76 -18.82 -6.85
C ASN A 187 3.29 -19.02 -6.96
N GLU A 188 4.07 -18.31 -6.16
CA GLU A 188 5.49 -18.58 -5.94
C GLU A 188 5.64 -19.53 -4.75
N GLU A 189 6.84 -20.08 -4.54
CA GLU A 189 7.12 -20.96 -3.41
C GLU A 189 7.07 -20.15 -2.10
N ALA A 190 5.90 -20.14 -1.47
CA ALA A 190 5.69 -19.48 -0.19
C ALA A 190 5.53 -20.53 0.92
N ASP A 191 6.22 -20.35 2.04
CA ASP A 191 5.96 -21.14 3.23
C ASP A 191 4.62 -20.70 3.86
N LEU A 192 3.58 -21.47 3.59
CA LEU A 192 2.25 -21.22 4.14
C LEU A 192 2.11 -21.56 5.63
N ASN A 193 3.15 -22.19 6.26
CA ASN A 193 3.13 -22.49 7.69
C ASN A 193 3.34 -21.27 8.57
N VAL A 194 3.75 -20.15 7.99
CA VAL A 194 3.88 -18.86 8.69
C VAL A 194 2.54 -18.25 9.11
N PHE A 195 1.44 -18.64 8.45
CA PHE A 195 0.09 -18.16 8.78
C PHE A 195 -0.56 -18.98 9.89
N ARG A 196 -1.23 -18.29 10.81
CA ARG A 196 -1.84 -18.87 12.02
C ARG A 196 -3.36 -18.95 11.96
N THR A 197 -3.99 -18.17 11.09
CA THR A 197 -5.43 -18.20 10.87
C THR A 197 -5.80 -19.15 9.73
N GLU A 198 -7.07 -19.20 9.39
CA GLU A 198 -7.60 -19.94 8.24
C GLU A 198 -7.07 -19.45 6.86
N ILE A 199 -6.24 -18.38 6.83
CA ILE A 199 -5.53 -17.95 5.63
C ILE A 199 -4.69 -19.08 5.05
N LYS A 200 -4.03 -19.87 5.91
CA LYS A 200 -3.24 -21.04 5.48
C LYS A 200 -4.08 -21.99 4.63
N GLN A 201 -5.25 -22.39 5.12
CA GLN A 201 -6.14 -23.31 4.42
C GLN A 201 -6.66 -22.68 3.13
N LEU A 202 -7.06 -21.42 3.17
CA LEU A 202 -7.50 -20.69 1.98
C LEU A 202 -6.42 -20.69 0.90
N PHE A 203 -5.20 -20.32 1.25
CA PHE A 203 -4.08 -20.28 0.31
C PHE A 203 -3.74 -21.68 -0.23
N GLN A 204 -3.77 -22.71 0.60
CA GLN A 204 -3.58 -24.10 0.17
C GLN A 204 -4.64 -24.52 -0.86
N ILE A 205 -5.92 -24.20 -0.61
CA ILE A 205 -7.01 -24.49 -1.55
C ILE A 205 -6.78 -23.79 -2.88
N CYS A 206 -6.39 -22.50 -2.87
CA CYS A 206 -6.10 -21.75 -4.07
C CYS A 206 -4.93 -22.35 -4.89
N VAL A 207 -3.86 -22.75 -4.22
CA VAL A 207 -2.72 -23.42 -4.85
C VAL A 207 -3.13 -24.76 -5.48
N ILE A 208 -3.88 -25.60 -4.75
CA ILE A 208 -4.37 -26.90 -5.24
C ILE A 208 -5.34 -26.72 -6.43
N ALA A 209 -6.28 -25.79 -6.33
CA ALA A 209 -7.24 -25.52 -7.39
C ALA A 209 -6.54 -25.03 -8.68
N ARG A 210 -5.47 -24.27 -8.54
CA ARG A 210 -4.63 -23.84 -9.64
C ARG A 210 -3.88 -25.02 -10.30
N ILE A 211 -3.22 -25.86 -9.51
CA ILE A 211 -2.51 -27.05 -10.01
C ILE A 211 -3.46 -27.90 -10.86
N LYS A 212 -4.68 -28.15 -10.39
CA LYS A 212 -5.69 -28.90 -11.13
C LYS A 212 -6.07 -28.24 -12.46
N ARG A 213 -6.17 -26.90 -12.50
CA ARG A 213 -6.47 -26.15 -13.75
C ARG A 213 -5.33 -26.21 -14.77
N VAL A 214 -4.08 -26.22 -14.30
CA VAL A 214 -2.89 -26.25 -15.16
C VAL A 214 -2.62 -27.68 -15.67
N CYS A 215 -2.76 -28.69 -14.82
CA CYS A 215 -2.50 -30.10 -15.17
C CYS A 215 -3.68 -30.78 -15.89
N GLY A 216 -4.89 -30.19 -15.85
CA GLY A 216 -6.09 -30.72 -16.52
C GLY A 216 -6.30 -30.20 -17.94
N LYS A 217 -5.35 -29.47 -18.49
CA LYS A 217 -5.24 -29.09 -19.91
C LYS A 217 -4.16 -29.92 -20.59
#